data_c4257fa17374effe838312c1b85d69dc
#
_entry.id   c4257fa17374effe838312c1b85d69dc
#
_cell.length_a   1.000
_cell.length_b   1.000
_cell.length_c   1.000
_cell.angle_alpha   90.00
_cell.angle_beta   90.00
_cell.angle_gamma   90.00
#
_symmetry.space_group_name_H-M   'P 1'
#
loop_
_entity.id
_entity.type
_entity.pdbx_description
1 polymer ?
#
loop_
_entity_poly.entity_id
_entity_poly.type
_entity_poly.pdbx_seq_one_letter_code
_entity_poly.pdbx_strand_id
1 'polypeptide(L)'
;MGRNGEKQPIILMRKYHFLAAALLCISLQGYAQKPTKGGGISQEMLAQIERNGIQPNDRVISNALAMNKIDDLAMNFKNQHTLDTHFSVETPSQSIHDQKSSGRCWLFSGLNVLRANFARQHKDSIRVEYSQVYLSFYDQLEKANLMLQGVIDCADKPIDDQRVQFFFKNPISDGGTFCGAADLAEKYGVVPMEAMPEPYSAENTSRMAALISSKLREFGLELRKMVAAKKSTRDIQARKTEMLGTVYHMLTVSLGTPVKEFTYTFRDKYGKAVGKPRKFTPKSFYDETVGHPLNGTFVMVMNDPRRPYWKTYEVEYDRHTYDGHNWKYLNLPMEEIAQLAITSLKDSTKMYSSYDVGKQLDRKRGYLAMDNYDYGMLYDTTFPMDKADRISTFDSGSTHAMTLTAVDLDDNGQPVKWKVENSWGPSYGQAGCLIMTNDWFNNFMFRLVVDKKYCSDRVVKAAQQKPLMVMPEDPLFQEDK
;
A
#
# COMPACT_ATOMS: atom_id res chain seq x y z
N MET A 1 -57.11 -34.96 -64.52
CA MET A 1 -57.41 -34.65 -63.16
C MET A 1 -56.12 -34.57 -62.41
N GLY A 2 -55.61 -33.41 -62.29
CA GLY A 2 -54.23 -33.11 -62.04
C GLY A 2 -53.79 -33.12 -60.59
N ARG A 3 -52.58 -33.47 -60.38
CA ARG A 3 -51.83 -33.22 -59.12
C ARG A 3 -50.48 -32.60 -59.45
N ASN A 4 -50.31 -31.36 -59.09
CA ASN A 4 -49.04 -30.74 -58.99
C ASN A 4 -48.62 -30.70 -57.54
N GLY A 5 -47.49 -31.38 -57.23
CA GLY A 5 -46.82 -31.31 -55.96
C GLY A 5 -45.63 -30.37 -56.08
N GLU A 6 -45.66 -29.28 -55.35
CA GLU A 6 -44.58 -28.37 -55.23
C GLU A 6 -43.45 -28.89 -54.36
N LYS A 7 -42.22 -28.92 -54.90
CA LYS A 7 -40.99 -29.05 -54.15
C LYS A 7 -40.46 -27.66 -53.85
N GLN A 8 -40.39 -27.27 -52.59
CA GLN A 8 -39.70 -26.08 -52.13
C GLN A 8 -38.23 -26.35 -51.82
N PRO A 9 -37.31 -25.39 -52.02
CA PRO A 9 -35.90 -25.65 -52.13
C PRO A 9 -35.11 -25.49 -50.80
N ILE A 10 -34.31 -26.50 -50.52
CA ILE A 10 -33.34 -26.58 -49.38
C ILE A 10 -32.05 -25.71 -49.64
N ILE A 11 -32.09 -24.73 -50.52
CA ILE A 11 -30.87 -24.02 -50.94
C ILE A 11 -30.65 -22.67 -50.22
N LEU A 12 -31.63 -22.16 -49.45
CA LEU A 12 -31.52 -20.82 -48.86
C LEU A 12 -30.84 -20.77 -47.45
N MET A 13 -30.70 -21.89 -46.77
CA MET A 13 -30.11 -21.90 -45.41
C MET A 13 -28.56 -21.98 -45.38
N ARG A 14 -27.91 -22.35 -46.46
CA ARG A 14 -26.43 -22.47 -46.47
C ARG A 14 -25.69 -21.14 -46.71
N LYS A 15 -26.33 -20.10 -47.19
CA LYS A 15 -25.68 -18.81 -47.46
C LYS A 15 -25.58 -17.91 -46.25
N TYR A 16 -26.43 -18.08 -45.23
CA TYR A 16 -26.39 -17.24 -44.01
C TYR A 16 -25.39 -17.71 -42.96
N HIS A 17 -24.97 -18.98 -42.97
CA HIS A 17 -23.96 -19.48 -42.04
C HIS A 17 -22.53 -19.07 -42.41
N PHE A 18 -22.26 -18.80 -43.68
CA PHE A 18 -20.95 -18.29 -44.12
C PHE A 18 -20.78 -16.78 -43.91
N LEU A 19 -21.86 -15.99 -43.91
CA LEU A 19 -21.78 -14.56 -43.60
C LEU A 19 -21.63 -14.32 -42.06
N ALA A 20 -22.23 -15.14 -41.22
CA ALA A 20 -22.10 -15.04 -39.77
C ALA A 20 -20.69 -15.44 -39.28
N ALA A 21 -20.06 -16.45 -39.91
CA ALA A 21 -18.69 -16.85 -39.61
C ALA A 21 -17.64 -15.84 -40.07
N ALA A 22 -17.89 -15.13 -41.17
CA ALA A 22 -17.00 -14.08 -41.70
C ALA A 22 -17.09 -12.78 -40.89
N LEU A 23 -18.24 -12.48 -40.23
CA LEU A 23 -18.40 -11.31 -39.34
C LEU A 23 -17.84 -11.52 -37.95
N LEU A 24 -17.64 -12.79 -37.50
CA LEU A 24 -17.02 -13.08 -36.19
C LEU A 24 -15.48 -13.08 -36.22
N CYS A 25 -14.87 -13.13 -37.42
CA CYS A 25 -13.40 -13.08 -37.56
C CYS A 25 -12.83 -11.66 -37.70
N ILE A 26 -13.66 -10.61 -37.71
CA ILE A 26 -13.21 -9.23 -37.90
C ILE A 26 -12.97 -8.49 -36.57
N SER A 27 -13.27 -9.08 -35.41
CA SER A 27 -13.21 -8.39 -34.11
C SER A 27 -11.97 -8.64 -33.25
N LEU A 28 -10.91 -9.26 -33.82
CA LEU A 28 -9.64 -9.54 -33.13
C LEU A 28 -8.37 -9.07 -33.85
N GLN A 29 -8.50 -8.15 -34.78
CA GLN A 29 -7.34 -7.37 -35.19
C GLN A 29 -7.22 -6.21 -34.21
N GLY A 30 -6.34 -6.34 -33.22
CA GLY A 30 -5.86 -5.21 -32.46
C GLY A 30 -5.43 -4.14 -33.48
N TYR A 31 -6.17 -3.05 -33.57
CA TYR A 31 -5.79 -1.90 -34.38
C TYR A 31 -4.49 -1.35 -33.76
N ALA A 32 -3.34 -1.78 -34.26
CA ALA A 32 -2.12 -1.00 -34.11
C ALA A 32 -2.46 0.38 -34.72
N GLN A 33 -2.64 1.34 -33.82
CA GLN A 33 -3.00 2.70 -34.20
C GLN A 33 -1.92 3.19 -35.19
N LYS A 34 -2.28 3.42 -36.45
CA LYS A 34 -1.32 3.94 -37.45
C LYS A 34 -0.83 5.30 -36.90
N PRO A 35 0.48 5.57 -36.92
CA PRO A 35 1.01 6.85 -36.52
C PRO A 35 0.27 7.99 -37.22
N THR A 36 -0.21 8.97 -36.46
CA THR A 36 -0.85 10.16 -37.02
C THR A 36 0.17 10.93 -37.86
N LYS A 37 -0.21 11.32 -39.06
CA LYS A 37 0.65 12.15 -39.93
C LYS A 37 1.00 13.46 -39.18
N GLY A 38 2.28 13.76 -39.04
CA GLY A 38 2.75 14.94 -38.27
C GLY A 38 2.94 14.70 -36.78
N GLY A 39 2.74 13.45 -36.27
CA GLY A 39 2.97 13.13 -34.86
C GLY A 39 4.45 12.99 -34.46
N GLY A 40 5.36 12.93 -35.42
CA GLY A 40 6.81 12.92 -35.15
C GLY A 40 7.37 14.36 -35.10
N ILE A 41 8.48 14.55 -34.39
CA ILE A 41 9.21 15.84 -34.37
C ILE A 41 9.86 16.03 -35.76
N SER A 42 9.36 17.00 -36.54
CA SER A 42 9.99 17.40 -37.80
C SER A 42 11.17 18.35 -37.58
N GLN A 43 12.00 18.58 -38.62
CA GLN A 43 13.10 19.55 -38.51
C GLN A 43 12.60 20.98 -38.27
N GLU A 44 11.47 21.35 -38.85
CA GLU A 44 10.81 22.65 -38.64
C GLU A 44 10.30 22.78 -37.21
N MET A 45 9.66 21.71 -36.68
CA MET A 45 9.21 21.66 -35.30
C MET A 45 10.40 21.72 -34.34
N LEU A 46 11.48 20.99 -34.59
CA LEU A 46 12.69 21.02 -33.76
C LEU A 46 13.29 22.43 -33.73
N ALA A 47 13.44 23.08 -34.87
CA ALA A 47 13.95 24.46 -34.96
C ALA A 47 13.05 25.46 -34.21
N GLN A 48 11.74 25.24 -34.14
CA GLN A 48 10.82 26.05 -33.33
C GLN A 48 10.97 25.77 -31.83
N ILE A 49 11.10 24.49 -31.43
CA ILE A 49 11.34 24.07 -30.04
C ILE A 49 12.66 24.67 -29.53
N GLU A 50 13.73 24.58 -30.31
CA GLU A 50 15.04 25.15 -29.94
C GLU A 50 14.99 26.68 -29.75
N ARG A 51 14.28 27.40 -30.63
CA ARG A 51 14.11 28.85 -30.48
C ARG A 51 13.32 29.27 -29.24
N ASN A 52 12.30 28.49 -28.88
CA ASN A 52 11.41 28.82 -27.79
C ASN A 52 11.88 28.24 -26.44
N GLY A 53 12.64 27.13 -26.48
CA GLY A 53 13.06 26.37 -25.32
C GLY A 53 14.35 26.84 -24.67
N ILE A 54 15.09 27.78 -25.28
CA ILE A 54 16.35 28.32 -24.73
C ILE A 54 16.10 29.67 -24.08
N GLN A 55 16.41 29.76 -22.78
CA GLN A 55 16.24 30.97 -22.00
C GLN A 55 17.59 31.65 -21.69
N PRO A 56 17.64 32.98 -21.47
CA PRO A 56 18.90 33.70 -21.26
C PRO A 56 19.76 33.17 -20.11
N ASN A 57 19.15 32.65 -19.05
CA ASN A 57 19.83 32.18 -17.85
C ASN A 57 20.18 30.67 -17.87
N ASP A 58 19.80 29.93 -18.92
CA ASP A 58 19.99 28.48 -18.99
C ASP A 58 21.45 28.05 -18.82
N ARG A 59 22.39 28.85 -19.35
CA ARG A 59 23.82 28.58 -19.19
C ARG A 59 24.26 28.57 -17.74
N VAL A 60 23.76 29.50 -16.91
CA VAL A 60 24.13 29.64 -15.50
C VAL A 60 23.54 28.48 -14.72
N ILE A 61 22.25 28.18 -14.95
CA ILE A 61 21.53 27.07 -14.33
C ILE A 61 22.17 25.74 -14.73
N SER A 62 22.46 25.53 -16.03
CA SER A 62 23.13 24.34 -16.55
C SER A 62 24.51 24.11 -15.93
N ASN A 63 25.32 25.17 -15.77
CA ASN A 63 26.63 25.07 -15.10
C ASN A 63 26.47 24.66 -13.63
N ALA A 64 25.48 25.19 -12.93
CA ALA A 64 25.20 24.80 -11.55
C ALA A 64 24.71 23.36 -11.44
N LEU A 65 23.79 22.94 -12.31
CA LEU A 65 23.27 21.56 -12.37
C LEU A 65 24.31 20.51 -12.80
N ALA A 66 25.33 20.91 -13.55
CA ALA A 66 26.42 20.02 -13.93
C ALA A 66 27.23 19.50 -12.72
N MET A 67 27.17 20.19 -11.58
CA MET A 67 27.95 19.88 -10.37
C MET A 67 27.09 19.63 -9.14
N ASN A 68 25.77 19.81 -9.21
CA ASN A 68 24.84 19.68 -8.08
C ASN A 68 23.60 18.87 -8.47
N LYS A 69 22.90 18.33 -7.48
CA LYS A 69 21.60 17.67 -7.68
C LYS A 69 20.51 18.71 -7.96
N ILE A 70 19.49 18.32 -8.70
CA ILE A 70 18.32 19.17 -8.98
C ILE A 70 17.68 19.65 -7.67
N ASP A 71 17.46 18.75 -6.71
CA ASP A 71 16.84 19.07 -5.42
C ASP A 71 17.65 20.09 -4.62
N ASP A 72 18.99 20.01 -4.66
CA ASP A 72 19.85 20.95 -3.92
C ASP A 72 19.71 22.39 -4.44
N LEU A 73 19.45 22.56 -5.76
CA LEU A 73 19.24 23.86 -6.38
C LEU A 73 17.79 24.35 -6.30
N ALA A 74 16.83 23.42 -6.32
CA ALA A 74 15.41 23.75 -6.19
C ALA A 74 14.99 24.05 -4.75
N MET A 75 15.83 23.72 -3.75
CA MET A 75 15.50 23.87 -2.34
C MET A 75 15.16 25.33 -2.00
N ASN A 76 13.97 25.55 -1.44
CA ASN A 76 13.52 26.85 -1.01
C ASN A 76 14.20 27.25 0.31
N PHE A 77 15.21 28.10 0.23
CA PHE A 77 15.98 28.52 1.38
C PHE A 77 15.14 29.26 2.44
N LYS A 78 14.04 29.90 2.07
CA LYS A 78 13.15 30.56 3.03
C LYS A 78 12.54 29.60 4.03
N ASN A 79 12.30 28.34 3.62
CA ASN A 79 11.75 27.30 4.49
C ASN A 79 12.81 26.67 5.42
N GLN A 80 14.10 27.02 5.27
CA GLN A 80 15.17 26.45 6.08
C GLN A 80 15.22 27.01 7.53
N HIS A 81 14.56 28.12 7.82
CA HIS A 81 14.79 28.87 9.07
C HIS A 81 13.83 28.55 10.22
N THR A 82 12.66 27.96 9.96
CA THR A 82 11.62 27.84 11.00
C THR A 82 10.94 26.48 10.95
N LEU A 83 11.56 25.47 11.58
CA LEU A 83 10.83 24.24 11.92
C LEU A 83 10.37 24.33 13.37
N ASP A 84 9.13 24.73 13.59
CA ASP A 84 8.50 24.67 14.90
C ASP A 84 8.11 23.22 15.21
N THR A 85 8.66 22.68 16.30
CA THR A 85 8.45 21.30 16.76
C THR A 85 7.45 21.20 17.90
N HIS A 86 6.81 22.31 18.32
CA HIS A 86 5.75 22.30 19.31
C HIS A 86 4.43 21.78 18.74
N PHE A 87 3.66 21.04 19.53
CA PHE A 87 2.33 20.54 19.19
C PHE A 87 1.38 20.73 20.37
N SER A 88 0.21 21.27 20.12
CA SER A 88 -0.82 21.48 21.13
C SER A 88 -1.48 20.17 21.57
N VAL A 89 -1.46 19.14 20.72
CA VAL A 89 -1.96 17.78 21.00
C VAL A 89 -0.92 16.77 20.54
N GLU A 90 -0.32 16.05 21.48
CA GLU A 90 0.70 15.04 21.19
C GLU A 90 0.52 13.79 22.05
N THR A 91 0.61 12.62 21.43
CA THR A 91 0.56 11.33 22.13
C THR A 91 1.93 10.98 22.73
N PRO A 92 2.00 10.16 23.80
CA PRO A 92 3.28 9.73 24.36
C PRO A 92 4.22 9.12 23.32
N SER A 93 5.49 9.53 23.35
CA SER A 93 6.52 9.00 22.46
C SER A 93 6.86 7.54 22.80
N GLN A 94 7.26 6.80 21.76
CA GLN A 94 7.76 5.42 21.88
C GLN A 94 9.08 5.28 21.10
N SER A 95 9.73 4.11 21.23
CA SER A 95 10.92 3.77 20.46
C SER A 95 10.66 3.82 18.96
N ILE A 96 11.62 4.35 18.21
CA ILE A 96 11.56 4.38 16.74
C ILE A 96 12.31 3.19 16.19
N HIS A 97 11.67 2.48 15.28
CA HIS A 97 12.25 1.35 14.57
C HIS A 97 12.78 1.75 13.18
N ASP A 98 13.55 0.85 12.57
CA ASP A 98 14.10 1.05 11.24
C ASP A 98 13.78 -0.17 10.36
N GLN A 99 12.93 0.02 9.34
CA GLN A 99 12.56 -1.04 8.39
C GLN A 99 13.69 -1.35 7.39
N LYS A 100 14.74 -0.52 7.36
CA LYS A 100 15.88 -0.63 6.44
C LYS A 100 15.43 -0.68 4.97
N SER A 101 16.09 -1.53 4.18
CA SER A 101 15.80 -1.74 2.75
C SER A 101 14.68 -2.77 2.55
N SER A 102 13.50 -2.51 3.15
CA SER A 102 12.29 -3.33 2.99
C SER A 102 11.05 -2.48 2.81
N GLY A 103 10.02 -3.01 2.15
CA GLY A 103 8.72 -2.35 1.93
C GLY A 103 7.71 -2.56 3.07
N ARG A 104 8.16 -2.86 4.31
CA ARG A 104 7.30 -3.26 5.42
C ARG A 104 6.77 -2.09 6.28
N CYS A 105 6.77 -0.87 5.77
CA CYS A 105 6.27 0.33 6.49
C CYS A 105 4.85 0.13 7.06
N TRP A 106 3.97 -0.52 6.31
CA TRP A 106 2.61 -0.84 6.71
C TRP A 106 2.56 -1.72 7.98
N LEU A 107 3.47 -2.69 8.09
CA LEU A 107 3.54 -3.59 9.22
C LEU A 107 4.14 -2.91 10.46
N PHE A 108 5.22 -2.13 10.26
CA PHE A 108 5.80 -1.30 11.33
C PHE A 108 4.76 -0.34 11.89
N SER A 109 4.05 0.39 11.01
CA SER A 109 3.01 1.35 11.43
C SER A 109 1.80 0.66 12.09
N GLY A 110 1.37 -0.50 11.58
CA GLY A 110 0.31 -1.29 12.19
C GLY A 110 0.67 -1.75 13.61
N LEU A 111 1.85 -2.33 13.79
CA LEU A 111 2.33 -2.78 15.09
C LEU A 111 2.62 -1.61 16.05
N ASN A 112 3.02 -0.44 15.54
CA ASN A 112 3.14 0.77 16.35
C ASN A 112 1.80 1.20 16.98
N VAL A 113 0.70 1.10 16.23
CA VAL A 113 -0.64 1.37 16.76
C VAL A 113 -1.00 0.37 17.88
N LEU A 114 -0.73 -0.92 17.69
CA LEU A 114 -1.03 -1.95 18.68
C LEU A 114 -0.22 -1.74 19.98
N ARG A 115 1.10 -1.53 19.88
CA ARG A 115 1.93 -1.29 21.08
C ARG A 115 1.57 0.01 21.79
N ALA A 116 1.16 1.06 21.05
CA ALA A 116 0.71 2.30 21.65
C ALA A 116 -0.61 2.13 22.42
N ASN A 117 -1.55 1.37 21.86
CA ASN A 117 -2.81 1.04 22.54
C ASN A 117 -2.56 0.22 23.80
N PHE A 118 -1.68 -0.77 23.75
CA PHE A 118 -1.29 -1.54 24.93
C PHE A 118 -0.68 -0.67 26.04
N ALA A 119 0.28 0.19 25.69
CA ALA A 119 0.91 1.11 26.64
C ALA A 119 -0.13 2.07 27.24
N ARG A 120 -1.04 2.62 26.43
CA ARG A 120 -2.13 3.50 26.90
C ARG A 120 -3.07 2.79 27.87
N GLN A 121 -3.49 1.56 27.59
CA GLN A 121 -4.34 0.75 28.48
C GLN A 121 -3.68 0.52 29.85
N HIS A 122 -2.36 0.42 29.90
CA HIS A 122 -1.57 0.28 31.12
C HIS A 122 -1.03 1.61 31.67
N LYS A 123 -1.59 2.77 31.23
CA LYS A 123 -1.17 4.12 31.68
C LYS A 123 0.35 4.32 31.50
N ASP A 124 0.92 3.80 30.43
CA ASP A 124 2.34 3.83 30.09
C ASP A 124 3.29 3.17 31.13
N SER A 125 2.75 2.35 32.02
CA SER A 125 3.53 1.62 33.02
C SER A 125 4.18 0.33 32.49
N ILE A 126 3.62 -0.22 31.43
CA ILE A 126 4.13 -1.44 30.75
C ILE A 126 4.18 -1.17 29.24
N ARG A 127 5.25 -1.61 28.61
CA ARG A 127 5.47 -1.49 27.17
C ARG A 127 5.77 -2.85 26.54
N VAL A 128 5.47 -3.00 25.28
CA VAL A 128 5.78 -4.16 24.44
C VAL A 128 6.33 -3.70 23.11
N GLU A 129 7.33 -4.41 22.60
CA GLU A 129 7.83 -4.26 21.23
C GLU A 129 7.53 -5.56 20.50
N TYR A 130 6.82 -5.46 19.37
CA TYR A 130 6.47 -6.64 18.56
C TYR A 130 7.51 -6.93 17.49
N SER A 131 7.69 -8.21 17.17
CA SER A 131 8.54 -8.66 16.06
C SER A 131 7.84 -8.45 14.73
N GLN A 132 8.42 -7.65 13.86
CA GLN A 132 7.93 -7.43 12.51
C GLN A 132 8.23 -8.64 11.62
N VAL A 133 9.41 -9.25 11.75
CA VAL A 133 9.79 -10.40 10.94
C VAL A 133 8.87 -11.61 11.16
N TYR A 134 8.32 -11.78 12.37
CA TYR A 134 7.38 -12.87 12.64
C TYR A 134 6.14 -12.79 11.75
N LEU A 135 5.47 -11.64 11.69
CA LEU A 135 4.30 -11.45 10.83
C LEU A 135 4.69 -11.35 9.35
N SER A 136 5.84 -10.75 9.03
CA SER A 136 6.34 -10.70 7.65
C SER A 136 6.61 -12.10 7.08
N PHE A 137 7.07 -13.06 7.89
CA PHE A 137 7.20 -14.45 7.46
C PHE A 137 5.87 -15.03 6.97
N TYR A 138 4.82 -14.86 7.76
CA TYR A 138 3.50 -15.35 7.39
C TYR A 138 2.85 -14.55 6.27
N ASP A 139 3.11 -13.24 6.21
CA ASP A 139 2.69 -12.40 5.08
C ASP A 139 3.18 -12.94 3.75
N GLN A 140 4.48 -13.21 3.64
CA GLN A 140 5.07 -13.74 2.41
C GLN A 140 4.56 -15.15 2.07
N LEU A 141 4.33 -16.00 3.07
CA LEU A 141 3.74 -17.33 2.87
C LEU A 141 2.28 -17.25 2.41
N GLU A 142 1.49 -16.37 2.99
CA GLU A 142 0.08 -16.18 2.63
C GLU A 142 -0.09 -15.52 1.26
N LYS A 143 0.72 -14.56 0.92
CA LYS A 143 0.76 -13.98 -0.43
C LYS A 143 1.15 -15.02 -1.48
N ALA A 144 2.11 -15.90 -1.16
CA ALA A 144 2.43 -17.03 -2.03
C ALA A 144 1.23 -17.98 -2.21
N ASN A 145 0.49 -18.27 -1.14
CA ASN A 145 -0.75 -19.05 -1.23
C ASN A 145 -1.83 -18.32 -2.03
N LEU A 146 -2.01 -17.01 -1.82
CA LEU A 146 -2.95 -16.16 -2.56
C LEU A 146 -2.67 -16.21 -4.06
N MET A 147 -1.40 -16.04 -4.46
CA MET A 147 -0.96 -16.13 -5.86
C MET A 147 -1.24 -17.51 -6.45
N LEU A 148 -0.80 -18.59 -5.79
CA LEU A 148 -0.97 -19.95 -6.30
C LEU A 148 -2.45 -20.34 -6.40
N GLN A 149 -3.28 -19.97 -5.41
CA GLN A 149 -4.71 -20.21 -5.49
C GLN A 149 -5.38 -19.37 -6.56
N GLY A 150 -5.01 -18.08 -6.68
CA GLY A 150 -5.55 -17.17 -7.70
C GLY A 150 -5.28 -17.67 -9.13
N VAL A 151 -4.10 -18.23 -9.41
CA VAL A 151 -3.83 -18.81 -10.73
C VAL A 151 -4.58 -20.11 -10.99
N ILE A 152 -4.94 -20.88 -9.94
CA ILE A 152 -5.85 -22.03 -10.06
C ILE A 152 -7.27 -21.56 -10.37
N ASP A 153 -7.77 -20.58 -9.62
CA ASP A 153 -9.14 -20.04 -9.76
C ASP A 153 -9.37 -19.37 -11.14
N CYS A 154 -8.30 -18.85 -11.75
CA CYS A 154 -8.33 -18.24 -13.08
C CYS A 154 -7.74 -19.14 -14.18
N ALA A 155 -7.60 -20.46 -13.94
CA ALA A 155 -6.91 -21.33 -14.88
C ALA A 155 -7.67 -21.59 -16.19
N ASP A 156 -8.98 -21.31 -16.23
CA ASP A 156 -9.84 -21.30 -17.43
C ASP A 156 -9.57 -20.13 -18.36
N LYS A 157 -8.95 -19.04 -17.84
CA LYS A 157 -8.65 -17.83 -18.60
C LYS A 157 -7.31 -17.94 -19.31
N PRO A 158 -7.11 -17.27 -20.47
CA PRO A 158 -5.82 -17.24 -21.16
C PRO A 158 -4.76 -16.50 -20.31
N ILE A 159 -3.48 -16.74 -20.64
CA ILE A 159 -2.34 -16.19 -19.86
C ILE A 159 -2.25 -14.66 -19.90
N ASP A 160 -2.81 -14.03 -20.94
CA ASP A 160 -2.87 -12.59 -21.19
C ASP A 160 -4.13 -11.92 -20.62
N ASP A 161 -5.03 -12.68 -19.96
CA ASP A 161 -6.13 -12.11 -19.17
C ASP A 161 -5.55 -11.24 -18.03
N GLN A 162 -6.12 -10.07 -17.81
CA GLN A 162 -5.62 -9.10 -16.82
C GLN A 162 -5.52 -9.68 -15.40
N ARG A 163 -6.50 -10.51 -14.98
CA ARG A 163 -6.48 -11.13 -13.64
C ARG A 163 -5.36 -12.16 -13.51
N VAL A 164 -5.12 -12.94 -14.59
CA VAL A 164 -4.00 -13.90 -14.62
C VAL A 164 -2.68 -13.14 -14.57
N GLN A 165 -2.55 -12.07 -15.37
CA GLN A 165 -1.35 -11.24 -15.36
C GLN A 165 -1.09 -10.56 -14.02
N PHE A 166 -2.13 -10.12 -13.31
CA PHE A 166 -2.00 -9.55 -11.98
C PHE A 166 -1.21 -10.48 -11.04
N PHE A 167 -1.60 -11.76 -10.95
CA PHE A 167 -0.90 -12.74 -10.10
C PHE A 167 0.53 -13.04 -10.57
N PHE A 168 0.79 -13.06 -11.87
CA PHE A 168 2.13 -13.32 -12.39
C PHE A 168 3.06 -12.09 -12.34
N LYS A 169 2.52 -10.89 -12.40
CA LYS A 169 3.32 -9.66 -12.22
C LYS A 169 3.79 -9.52 -10.79
N ASN A 170 2.89 -9.71 -9.83
CA ASN A 170 3.11 -9.47 -8.41
C ASN A 170 2.87 -10.76 -7.59
N PRO A 171 3.73 -11.80 -7.70
CA PRO A 171 3.55 -13.06 -6.98
C PRO A 171 3.56 -12.90 -5.46
N ILE A 172 4.48 -12.07 -4.98
CA ILE A 172 4.59 -11.56 -3.61
C ILE A 172 5.14 -10.14 -3.66
N SER A 173 4.85 -9.35 -2.64
CA SER A 173 5.42 -8.02 -2.45
C SER A 173 5.68 -7.77 -0.96
N ASP A 174 6.55 -6.80 -0.66
CA ASP A 174 6.74 -6.33 0.72
C ASP A 174 5.64 -5.36 1.16
N GLY A 175 4.94 -4.75 0.21
CA GLY A 175 3.90 -3.77 0.44
C GLY A 175 2.68 -4.33 1.14
N GLY A 176 1.84 -3.46 1.67
CA GLY A 176 0.61 -3.89 2.31
C GLY A 176 -0.17 -2.78 2.99
N THR A 177 -1.20 -3.20 3.70
CA THR A 177 -2.17 -2.32 4.35
C THR A 177 -2.45 -2.75 5.78
N PHE A 178 -3.16 -1.90 6.54
CA PHE A 178 -3.53 -2.22 7.92
C PHE A 178 -4.42 -3.47 8.02
N CYS A 179 -5.33 -3.71 7.07
CA CYS A 179 -6.16 -4.92 7.11
C CYS A 179 -5.32 -6.19 6.99
N GLY A 180 -4.25 -6.17 6.19
CA GLY A 180 -3.30 -7.28 6.13
C GLY A 180 -2.58 -7.51 7.46
N ALA A 181 -2.12 -6.43 8.13
CA ALA A 181 -1.52 -6.54 9.47
C ALA A 181 -2.52 -7.12 10.49
N ALA A 182 -3.78 -6.68 10.42
CA ALA A 182 -4.86 -7.16 11.29
C ALA A 182 -5.15 -8.65 11.05
N ASP A 183 -5.36 -9.08 9.79
CA ASP A 183 -5.63 -10.47 9.44
C ASP A 183 -4.49 -11.40 9.87
N LEU A 184 -3.24 -11.00 9.66
CA LEU A 184 -2.08 -11.77 10.06
C LEU A 184 -1.95 -11.88 11.59
N ALA A 185 -2.13 -10.78 12.31
CA ALA A 185 -2.09 -10.77 13.77
C ALA A 185 -3.23 -11.60 14.38
N GLU A 186 -4.44 -11.49 13.84
CA GLU A 186 -5.58 -12.29 14.25
C GLU A 186 -5.38 -13.79 13.95
N LYS A 187 -4.81 -14.14 12.80
CA LYS A 187 -4.62 -15.52 12.36
C LYS A 187 -3.46 -16.21 13.07
N TYR A 188 -2.31 -15.56 13.16
CA TYR A 188 -1.05 -16.14 13.63
C TYR A 188 -0.64 -15.70 15.03
N GLY A 189 -1.29 -14.68 15.60
CA GLY A 189 -0.87 -14.04 16.84
C GLY A 189 0.30 -13.08 16.62
N VAL A 190 0.89 -12.60 17.69
CA VAL A 190 2.07 -11.73 17.71
C VAL A 190 3.10 -12.25 18.70
N VAL A 191 4.35 -11.87 18.51
CA VAL A 191 5.45 -12.23 19.43
C VAL A 191 6.28 -10.98 19.76
N PRO A 192 6.95 -10.94 20.93
CA PRO A 192 7.86 -9.85 21.24
C PRO A 192 9.10 -9.90 20.32
N MET A 193 9.71 -8.73 20.08
CA MET A 193 10.86 -8.58 19.17
C MET A 193 12.02 -9.51 19.54
N GLU A 194 12.31 -9.69 20.83
CA GLU A 194 13.37 -10.56 21.31
C GLU A 194 13.12 -12.04 21.08
N ALA A 195 11.88 -12.49 20.87
CA ALA A 195 11.56 -13.88 20.58
C ALA A 195 11.87 -14.26 19.12
N MET A 196 11.77 -13.29 18.20
CA MET A 196 12.15 -13.44 16.80
C MET A 196 12.73 -12.11 16.29
N PRO A 197 14.05 -11.88 16.44
CA PRO A 197 14.70 -10.64 16.04
C PRO A 197 14.88 -10.58 14.52
N GLU A 198 15.06 -9.36 13.98
CA GLU A 198 15.26 -9.09 12.56
C GLU A 198 16.61 -9.65 12.05
N PRO A 199 16.62 -10.61 11.10
CA PRO A 199 17.84 -11.03 10.41
C PRO A 199 18.14 -10.12 9.21
N TYR A 200 19.34 -10.21 8.65
CA TYR A 200 19.76 -9.42 7.49
C TYR A 200 18.77 -9.48 6.31
N SER A 201 18.20 -10.65 6.01
CA SER A 201 17.26 -10.80 4.89
C SER A 201 15.91 -10.12 5.14
N ALA A 202 15.52 -9.90 6.39
CA ALA A 202 14.35 -9.10 6.73
C ALA A 202 14.63 -7.59 6.56
N GLU A 203 15.85 -7.17 6.83
CA GLU A 203 16.29 -5.79 6.60
C GLU A 203 16.61 -5.50 5.11
N ASN A 204 16.76 -6.54 4.26
CA ASN A 204 17.13 -6.44 2.84
C ASN A 204 16.34 -7.47 2.02
N THR A 205 15.06 -7.25 1.85
CA THR A 205 14.08 -8.23 1.36
C THR A 205 14.13 -8.51 -0.14
N SER A 206 14.58 -7.56 -0.95
CA SER A 206 14.46 -7.60 -2.42
C SER A 206 15.00 -8.88 -3.07
N ARG A 207 16.17 -9.39 -2.62
CA ARG A 207 16.77 -10.58 -3.22
C ARG A 207 15.99 -11.85 -2.88
N MET A 208 15.55 -11.99 -1.64
CA MET A 208 14.72 -13.11 -1.19
C MET A 208 13.38 -13.09 -1.95
N ALA A 209 12.70 -11.95 -1.99
CA ALA A 209 11.43 -11.77 -2.69
C ALA A 209 11.54 -12.10 -4.19
N ALA A 210 12.62 -11.65 -4.86
CA ALA A 210 12.85 -11.95 -6.28
C ALA A 210 13.00 -13.46 -6.54
N LEU A 211 13.71 -14.19 -5.69
CA LEU A 211 13.90 -15.64 -5.82
C LEU A 211 12.59 -16.40 -5.57
N ILE A 212 11.84 -16.05 -4.53
CA ILE A 212 10.54 -16.64 -4.24
C ILE A 212 9.56 -16.33 -5.38
N SER A 213 9.49 -15.09 -5.86
CA SER A 213 8.64 -14.70 -6.99
C SER A 213 8.95 -15.49 -8.28
N SER A 214 10.24 -15.72 -8.57
CA SER A 214 10.63 -16.55 -9.71
C SER A 214 10.11 -17.99 -9.56
N LYS A 215 10.25 -18.58 -8.37
CA LYS A 215 9.77 -19.93 -8.07
C LYS A 215 8.24 -20.02 -8.11
N LEU A 216 7.53 -19.02 -7.62
CA LEU A 216 6.08 -18.96 -7.68
C LEU A 216 5.55 -18.85 -9.13
N ARG A 217 6.23 -18.14 -10.01
CA ARG A 217 5.88 -18.11 -11.44
C ARG A 217 6.01 -19.49 -12.09
N GLU A 218 7.07 -20.23 -11.80
CA GLU A 218 7.26 -21.62 -12.23
C GLU A 218 6.11 -22.50 -11.72
N PHE A 219 5.81 -22.44 -10.43
CA PHE A 219 4.74 -23.18 -9.80
C PHE A 219 3.36 -22.82 -10.35
N GLY A 220 3.06 -21.55 -10.55
CA GLY A 220 1.81 -21.10 -11.15
C GLY A 220 1.59 -21.66 -12.55
N LEU A 221 2.63 -21.70 -13.39
CA LEU A 221 2.56 -22.32 -14.71
C LEU A 221 2.32 -23.83 -14.63
N GLU A 222 2.95 -24.53 -13.67
CA GLU A 222 2.71 -25.96 -13.44
C GLU A 222 1.26 -26.24 -13.01
N LEU A 223 0.72 -25.48 -12.04
CA LEU A 223 -0.65 -25.61 -11.58
C LEU A 223 -1.66 -25.38 -12.73
N ARG A 224 -1.45 -24.36 -13.56
CA ARG A 224 -2.28 -24.12 -14.75
C ARG A 224 -2.26 -25.30 -15.71
N LYS A 225 -1.08 -25.92 -15.95
CA LYS A 225 -0.96 -27.15 -16.79
C LYS A 225 -1.72 -28.33 -16.16
N MET A 226 -1.69 -28.47 -14.83
CA MET A 226 -2.44 -29.53 -14.13
C MET A 226 -3.95 -29.34 -14.29
N VAL A 227 -4.46 -28.11 -14.18
CA VAL A 227 -5.88 -27.79 -14.42
C VAL A 227 -6.26 -28.07 -15.88
N ALA A 228 -5.45 -27.63 -16.85
CA ALA A 228 -5.67 -27.90 -18.27
C ALA A 228 -5.67 -29.40 -18.59
N ALA A 229 -4.85 -30.19 -17.90
CA ALA A 229 -4.81 -31.65 -18.00
C ALA A 229 -5.95 -32.33 -17.20
N LYS A 230 -6.89 -31.57 -16.64
CA LYS A 230 -8.04 -32.05 -15.84
C LYS A 230 -7.63 -32.98 -14.69
N LYS A 231 -6.51 -32.71 -14.02
CA LYS A 231 -6.12 -33.37 -12.80
C LYS A 231 -7.19 -33.15 -11.72
N SER A 232 -7.32 -34.09 -10.78
CA SER A 232 -8.30 -33.95 -9.71
C SER A 232 -7.98 -32.71 -8.82
N THR A 233 -9.01 -32.08 -8.26
CA THR A 233 -8.84 -30.99 -7.28
C THR A 233 -7.95 -31.43 -6.12
N ARG A 234 -8.08 -32.68 -5.68
CA ARG A 234 -7.22 -33.24 -4.62
C ARG A 234 -5.75 -33.23 -5.01
N ASP A 235 -5.41 -33.67 -6.23
CA ASP A 235 -4.01 -33.72 -6.69
C ASP A 235 -3.44 -32.28 -6.85
N ILE A 236 -4.24 -31.35 -7.37
CA ILE A 236 -3.85 -29.95 -7.52
C ILE A 236 -3.58 -29.31 -6.15
N GLN A 237 -4.46 -29.50 -5.16
CA GLN A 237 -4.27 -28.98 -3.81
C GLN A 237 -3.10 -29.65 -3.07
N ALA A 238 -2.88 -30.95 -3.25
CA ALA A 238 -1.71 -31.64 -2.72
C ALA A 238 -0.42 -31.03 -3.27
N ARG A 239 -0.36 -30.83 -4.60
CA ARG A 239 0.81 -30.22 -5.26
C ARG A 239 1.03 -28.79 -4.81
N LYS A 240 -0.03 -27.96 -4.70
CA LYS A 240 0.08 -26.61 -4.13
C LYS A 240 0.65 -26.63 -2.71
N THR A 241 0.26 -27.58 -1.88
CA THR A 241 0.79 -27.72 -0.51
C THR A 241 2.29 -28.03 -0.51
N GLU A 242 2.76 -28.91 -1.41
CA GLU A 242 4.21 -29.17 -1.57
C GLU A 242 4.97 -27.91 -2.02
N MET A 243 4.40 -27.15 -2.96
CA MET A 243 4.98 -25.90 -3.44
C MET A 243 5.10 -24.84 -2.31
N LEU A 244 4.04 -24.73 -1.48
CA LEU A 244 4.08 -23.87 -0.29
C LEU A 244 5.11 -24.37 0.74
N GLY A 245 5.32 -25.67 0.87
CA GLY A 245 6.41 -26.26 1.66
C GLY A 245 7.79 -25.78 1.19
N THR A 246 8.00 -25.67 -0.13
CA THR A 246 9.23 -25.10 -0.69
C THR A 246 9.38 -23.62 -0.33
N VAL A 247 8.32 -22.82 -0.46
CA VAL A 247 8.32 -21.41 -0.07
C VAL A 247 8.60 -21.25 1.43
N TYR A 248 7.95 -22.04 2.27
CA TYR A 248 8.17 -22.08 3.71
C TYR A 248 9.66 -22.36 4.04
N HIS A 249 10.28 -23.31 3.35
CA HIS A 249 11.70 -23.61 3.51
C HIS A 249 12.57 -22.41 3.12
N MET A 250 12.32 -21.76 1.98
CA MET A 250 13.05 -20.56 1.54
C MET A 250 12.94 -19.43 2.58
N LEU A 251 11.74 -19.21 3.12
CA LEU A 251 11.49 -18.22 4.17
C LEU A 251 12.23 -18.60 5.47
N THR A 252 12.19 -19.88 5.88
CA THR A 252 12.87 -20.35 7.10
C THR A 252 14.39 -20.15 7.04
N VAL A 253 14.99 -20.45 5.89
CA VAL A 253 16.45 -20.24 5.69
C VAL A 253 16.81 -18.75 5.70
N SER A 254 15.90 -17.88 5.21
CA SER A 254 16.18 -16.45 5.08
C SER A 254 15.83 -15.64 6.33
N LEU A 255 14.71 -15.97 6.99
CA LEU A 255 14.11 -15.18 8.07
C LEU A 255 14.17 -15.86 9.44
N GLY A 256 14.55 -17.13 9.49
CA GLY A 256 14.45 -17.97 10.69
C GLY A 256 13.11 -18.69 10.81
N THR A 257 13.05 -19.67 11.71
CA THR A 257 11.84 -20.44 11.98
C THR A 257 10.91 -19.68 12.93
N PRO A 258 9.65 -19.45 12.57
CA PRO A 258 8.71 -18.80 13.48
C PRO A 258 8.57 -19.55 14.79
N VAL A 259 8.65 -18.83 15.91
CA VAL A 259 8.53 -19.40 17.25
C VAL A 259 7.10 -19.84 17.52
N LYS A 260 6.94 -20.99 18.20
CA LYS A 260 5.63 -21.53 18.60
C LYS A 260 5.31 -21.25 20.06
N GLU A 261 6.33 -21.15 20.89
CA GLU A 261 6.27 -20.84 22.32
C GLU A 261 7.51 -20.03 22.71
N PHE A 262 7.35 -19.14 23.67
CA PHE A 262 8.44 -18.34 24.22
C PHE A 262 8.15 -17.97 25.69
N THR A 263 9.20 -17.59 26.41
CA THR A 263 9.07 -17.04 27.75
C THR A 263 9.30 -15.54 27.69
N TYR A 264 8.41 -14.76 28.26
CA TYR A 264 8.47 -13.29 28.25
C TYR A 264 8.22 -12.69 29.61
N THR A 265 8.90 -11.59 29.88
CA THR A 265 8.67 -10.72 31.06
C THR A 265 8.40 -9.31 30.55
N PHE A 266 7.23 -8.79 30.88
CA PHE A 266 6.90 -7.41 30.53
C PHE A 266 7.89 -6.43 31.15
N ARG A 267 8.06 -5.28 30.53
CA ARG A 267 8.97 -4.22 30.98
C ARG A 267 8.26 -2.88 31.04
N ASP A 268 8.69 -2.04 31.95
CA ASP A 268 8.28 -0.63 31.97
C ASP A 268 9.04 0.19 30.91
N LYS A 269 8.72 1.48 30.84
CA LYS A 269 9.38 2.42 29.90
C LYS A 269 10.88 2.61 30.13
N TYR A 270 11.42 2.15 31.26
CA TYR A 270 12.83 2.19 31.59
C TYR A 270 13.53 0.83 31.40
N GLY A 271 12.82 -0.15 30.86
CA GLY A 271 13.34 -1.51 30.65
C GLY A 271 13.35 -2.40 31.88
N LYS A 272 12.82 -1.94 33.03
CA LYS A 272 12.74 -2.74 34.25
C LYS A 272 11.64 -3.79 34.15
N ALA A 273 11.92 -5.01 34.57
CA ALA A 273 10.97 -6.11 34.57
C ALA A 273 9.74 -5.81 35.45
N VAL A 274 8.56 -6.09 34.91
CA VAL A 274 7.26 -5.99 35.56
C VAL A 274 6.65 -7.38 35.65
N GLY A 275 6.53 -7.89 36.88
CA GLY A 275 6.05 -9.26 37.13
C GLY A 275 7.13 -10.34 36.96
N LYS A 276 6.68 -11.59 36.82
CA LYS A 276 7.54 -12.77 36.65
C LYS A 276 7.55 -13.23 35.17
N PRO A 277 8.61 -13.96 34.74
CA PRO A 277 8.58 -14.61 33.41
C PRO A 277 7.36 -15.52 33.28
N ARG A 278 6.67 -15.44 32.13
CA ARG A 278 5.53 -16.30 31.78
C ARG A 278 5.74 -16.93 30.42
N LYS A 279 5.21 -18.14 30.23
CA LYS A 279 5.18 -18.80 28.93
C LYS A 279 4.00 -18.30 28.10
N PHE A 280 4.24 -18.09 26.83
CA PHE A 280 3.22 -17.69 25.86
C PHE A 280 3.36 -18.49 24.57
N THR A 281 2.24 -18.68 23.88
CA THR A 281 2.17 -18.90 22.46
C THR A 281 1.92 -17.57 21.76
N PRO A 282 2.17 -17.44 20.45
CA PRO A 282 1.85 -16.19 19.74
C PRO A 282 0.39 -15.74 19.88
N LYS A 283 -0.55 -16.70 19.91
CA LYS A 283 -1.98 -16.40 20.11
C LYS A 283 -2.28 -15.91 21.52
N SER A 284 -1.77 -16.60 22.56
CA SER A 284 -1.99 -16.15 23.94
C SER A 284 -1.32 -14.80 24.23
N PHE A 285 -0.23 -14.48 23.53
CA PHE A 285 0.39 -13.17 23.64
C PHE A 285 -0.43 -12.08 22.94
N TYR A 286 -1.04 -12.40 21.78
CA TYR A 286 -2.02 -11.54 21.12
C TYR A 286 -3.23 -11.27 22.05
N ASP A 287 -3.80 -12.32 22.63
CA ASP A 287 -4.95 -12.21 23.54
C ASP A 287 -4.63 -11.32 24.77
N GLU A 288 -3.41 -11.41 25.29
CA GLU A 288 -2.95 -10.58 26.44
C GLU A 288 -2.67 -9.14 26.05
N THR A 289 -2.09 -8.89 24.86
CA THR A 289 -1.55 -7.57 24.51
C THR A 289 -2.43 -6.77 23.55
N VAL A 290 -3.33 -7.43 22.84
CA VAL A 290 -4.31 -6.81 21.92
C VAL A 290 -5.74 -7.07 22.40
N GLY A 291 -6.11 -8.32 22.62
CA GLY A 291 -7.30 -8.75 23.34
C GLY A 291 -8.65 -8.53 22.66
N HIS A 292 -8.67 -8.11 21.38
CA HIS A 292 -9.90 -7.87 20.63
C HIS A 292 -9.69 -8.01 19.11
N PRO A 293 -10.74 -8.33 18.32
CA PRO A 293 -10.64 -8.38 16.87
C PRO A 293 -10.33 -7.01 16.27
N LEU A 294 -9.27 -6.93 15.46
CA LEU A 294 -8.81 -5.68 14.85
C LEU A 294 -9.73 -5.23 13.69
N ASN A 295 -10.08 -6.16 12.79
CA ASN A 295 -10.96 -5.87 11.66
C ASN A 295 -12.37 -5.41 12.06
N GLY A 296 -12.83 -5.78 13.25
CA GLY A 296 -14.10 -5.35 13.83
C GLY A 296 -14.05 -4.00 14.54
N THR A 297 -12.88 -3.55 14.97
CA THR A 297 -12.71 -2.38 15.85
C THR A 297 -12.48 -1.08 15.07
N PHE A 298 -11.80 -1.16 13.94
CA PHE A 298 -11.39 0.02 13.17
C PHE A 298 -12.26 0.30 11.95
N VAL A 299 -12.35 1.57 11.57
CA VAL A 299 -12.85 2.05 10.28
C VAL A 299 -11.66 2.54 9.48
N MET A 300 -11.54 2.05 8.24
CA MET A 300 -10.55 2.50 7.29
C MET A 300 -11.17 3.60 6.44
N VAL A 301 -10.59 4.79 6.44
CA VAL A 301 -11.03 5.94 5.64
C VAL A 301 -9.93 6.35 4.66
N MET A 302 -10.32 6.86 3.51
CA MET A 302 -9.41 7.39 2.50
C MET A 302 -9.92 8.71 1.93
N ASN A 303 -9.00 9.48 1.33
CA ASN A 303 -9.35 10.60 0.48
C ASN A 303 -8.94 10.32 -0.98
N ASP A 304 -9.93 9.99 -1.81
CA ASP A 304 -9.81 9.91 -3.26
C ASP A 304 -10.78 10.90 -3.92
N PRO A 305 -10.32 12.10 -4.30
CA PRO A 305 -11.19 13.12 -4.86
C PRO A 305 -11.74 12.80 -6.25
N ARG A 306 -11.27 11.74 -6.92
CA ARG A 306 -11.80 11.25 -8.21
C ARG A 306 -13.16 10.56 -8.05
N ARG A 307 -13.49 10.13 -6.82
CA ARG A 307 -14.65 9.30 -6.50
C ARG A 307 -15.63 10.01 -5.58
N PRO A 308 -16.94 9.71 -5.66
CA PRO A 308 -17.93 10.24 -4.73
C PRO A 308 -17.54 9.99 -3.26
N TYR A 309 -17.60 11.04 -2.46
CA TYR A 309 -17.46 10.96 -1.01
C TYR A 309 -18.66 10.29 -0.35
N TRP A 310 -18.48 9.82 0.89
CA TRP A 310 -19.48 9.12 1.69
C TRP A 310 -19.96 7.80 1.06
N LYS A 311 -19.14 7.21 0.20
CA LYS A 311 -19.29 5.87 -0.37
C LYS A 311 -18.18 4.96 0.11
N THR A 312 -18.53 3.69 0.25
CA THR A 312 -17.56 2.65 0.61
C THR A 312 -17.07 1.96 -0.65
N TYR A 313 -15.78 1.75 -0.73
CA TYR A 313 -15.08 1.09 -1.82
C TYR A 313 -14.29 -0.09 -1.29
N GLU A 314 -14.08 -1.10 -2.13
CA GLU A 314 -13.27 -2.27 -1.83
C GLU A 314 -12.41 -2.60 -3.05
N VAL A 315 -11.11 -2.81 -2.84
CA VAL A 315 -10.15 -3.07 -3.91
C VAL A 315 -10.03 -4.58 -4.10
N GLU A 316 -10.30 -5.06 -5.32
CA GLU A 316 -10.22 -6.48 -5.66
C GLU A 316 -8.78 -6.97 -5.49
N TYR A 317 -8.59 -8.10 -4.79
CA TYR A 317 -7.29 -8.72 -4.47
C TYR A 317 -6.33 -7.93 -3.59
N ASP A 318 -6.66 -6.73 -3.12
CA ASP A 318 -5.84 -5.99 -2.15
C ASP A 318 -6.01 -6.57 -0.74
N ARG A 319 -5.51 -7.79 -0.56
CA ARG A 319 -5.50 -8.56 0.69
C ARG A 319 -4.24 -9.41 0.79
N HIS A 320 -3.89 -9.79 1.99
CA HIS A 320 -2.65 -10.53 2.27
C HIS A 320 -2.86 -12.04 2.35
N THR A 321 -4.01 -12.47 2.87
CA THR A 321 -4.37 -13.88 2.98
C THR A 321 -5.52 -14.21 2.03
N TYR A 322 -5.59 -15.44 1.53
CA TYR A 322 -6.67 -15.84 0.62
C TYR A 322 -8.06 -15.75 1.27
N ASP A 323 -8.13 -16.09 2.55
CA ASP A 323 -9.32 -16.07 3.41
C ASP A 323 -9.50 -14.76 4.20
N GLY A 324 -8.66 -13.75 3.97
CA GLY A 324 -8.69 -12.47 4.66
C GLY A 324 -9.52 -11.39 3.97
N HIS A 325 -9.35 -10.17 4.46
CA HIS A 325 -10.13 -9.00 4.05
C HIS A 325 -9.40 -8.20 2.98
N ASN A 326 -10.10 -7.86 1.89
CA ASN A 326 -9.63 -6.83 0.96
C ASN A 326 -9.57 -5.47 1.66
N TRP A 327 -8.71 -4.57 1.18
CA TRP A 327 -8.74 -3.18 1.61
C TRP A 327 -10.10 -2.57 1.26
N LYS A 328 -10.89 -2.34 2.29
CA LYS A 328 -12.20 -1.70 2.21
C LYS A 328 -12.15 -0.36 2.93
N TYR A 329 -12.57 0.72 2.29
CA TYR A 329 -12.50 2.06 2.86
C TYR A 329 -13.75 2.88 2.60
N LEU A 330 -14.04 3.80 3.52
CA LEU A 330 -15.00 4.88 3.34
C LEU A 330 -14.27 6.08 2.75
N ASN A 331 -14.70 6.56 1.58
CA ASN A 331 -14.13 7.76 0.96
C ASN A 331 -14.71 9.02 1.59
N LEU A 332 -13.84 9.87 2.15
CA LEU A 332 -14.22 11.09 2.87
C LEU A 332 -13.46 12.31 2.36
N PRO A 333 -14.04 13.52 2.45
CA PRO A 333 -13.30 14.76 2.29
C PRO A 333 -12.25 14.92 3.39
N MET A 334 -11.19 15.70 3.12
CA MET A 334 -10.05 15.83 4.04
C MET A 334 -10.43 16.44 5.39
N GLU A 335 -11.41 17.33 5.42
CA GLU A 335 -11.91 17.97 6.63
C GLU A 335 -12.50 16.94 7.62
N GLU A 336 -13.24 15.97 7.11
CA GLU A 336 -13.79 14.88 7.92
C GLU A 336 -12.67 13.94 8.44
N ILE A 337 -11.68 13.64 7.62
CA ILE A 337 -10.52 12.84 8.01
C ILE A 337 -9.70 13.55 9.08
N ALA A 338 -9.44 14.84 8.91
CA ALA A 338 -8.73 15.66 9.88
C ALA A 338 -9.48 15.71 11.23
N GLN A 339 -10.80 15.84 11.22
CA GLN A 339 -11.60 15.84 12.45
C GLN A 339 -11.54 14.49 13.18
N LEU A 340 -11.59 13.36 12.46
CA LEU A 340 -11.41 12.01 13.05
C LEU A 340 -10.03 11.87 13.67
N ALA A 341 -8.99 12.37 12.99
CA ALA A 341 -7.62 12.36 13.48
C ALA A 341 -7.46 13.20 14.75
N ILE A 342 -7.96 14.43 14.77
CA ILE A 342 -7.91 15.34 15.91
C ILE A 342 -8.62 14.70 17.11
N THR A 343 -9.81 14.12 16.93
CA THR A 343 -10.58 13.48 17.98
C THR A 343 -9.80 12.31 18.61
N SER A 344 -9.17 11.48 17.76
CA SER A 344 -8.37 10.33 18.23
C SER A 344 -7.12 10.79 18.99
N LEU A 345 -6.41 11.79 18.50
CA LEU A 345 -5.18 12.32 19.12
C LEU A 345 -5.47 12.99 20.46
N LYS A 346 -6.60 13.71 20.61
CA LYS A 346 -7.03 14.29 21.90
C LYS A 346 -7.28 13.25 22.99
N ASP A 347 -7.65 11.99 22.61
CA ASP A 347 -7.71 10.84 23.52
C ASP A 347 -6.41 10.01 23.51
N SER A 348 -5.28 10.60 23.19
CA SER A 348 -3.95 9.96 23.19
C SER A 348 -3.89 8.66 22.36
N THR A 349 -4.66 8.55 21.30
CA THR A 349 -4.70 7.38 20.42
C THR A 349 -3.97 7.65 19.12
N LYS A 350 -2.87 6.90 18.88
CA LYS A 350 -2.13 6.91 17.62
C LYS A 350 -2.92 6.19 16.53
N MET A 351 -2.68 6.58 15.27
CA MET A 351 -3.38 6.00 14.12
C MET A 351 -2.41 5.58 13.02
N TYR A 352 -2.73 4.48 12.36
CA TYR A 352 -2.12 4.14 11.08
C TYR A 352 -2.57 5.16 10.03
N SER A 353 -1.62 5.66 9.25
CA SER A 353 -1.87 6.61 8.16
C SER A 353 -0.90 6.36 7.00
N SER A 354 -1.27 6.76 5.78
CA SER A 354 -0.37 6.61 4.63
C SER A 354 -0.39 7.84 3.71
N TYR A 355 0.72 8.04 3.01
CA TYR A 355 1.04 9.27 2.31
C TYR A 355 1.84 8.99 1.04
N ASP A 356 1.88 9.97 0.13
CA ASP A 356 2.93 10.09 -0.89
C ASP A 356 4.14 10.83 -0.30
N VAL A 357 4.91 10.12 0.52
CA VAL A 357 5.94 10.73 1.38
C VAL A 357 7.09 11.36 0.59
N GLY A 358 7.32 10.92 -0.64
CA GLY A 358 8.40 11.45 -1.50
C GLY A 358 8.18 12.87 -1.99
N LYS A 359 6.94 13.33 -2.02
CA LYS A 359 6.59 14.64 -2.57
C LYS A 359 6.97 15.77 -1.61
N GLN A 360 7.81 16.68 -2.09
CA GLN A 360 8.24 17.86 -1.32
C GLN A 360 8.87 17.55 0.06
N LEU A 361 9.52 16.40 0.22
CA LEU A 361 10.18 15.99 1.46
C LEU A 361 11.59 16.58 1.59
N ASP A 362 11.80 17.47 2.54
CA ASP A 362 13.15 17.78 3.01
C ASP A 362 13.65 16.63 3.89
N ARG A 363 14.42 15.73 3.28
CA ARG A 363 14.91 14.49 3.93
C ARG A 363 15.80 14.75 5.13
N LYS A 364 16.58 15.84 5.09
CA LYS A 364 17.55 16.17 6.14
C LYS A 364 16.84 16.62 7.41
N ARG A 365 15.80 17.43 7.28
CA ARG A 365 15.04 17.96 8.41
C ARG A 365 13.84 17.10 8.79
N GLY A 366 13.40 16.17 7.93
CA GLY A 366 12.17 15.41 8.13
C GLY A 366 10.93 16.32 8.06
N TYR A 367 10.93 17.28 7.13
CA TYR A 367 9.89 18.27 6.97
C TYR A 367 9.21 18.19 5.61
N LEU A 368 7.89 18.24 5.61
CA LEU A 368 7.00 18.07 4.47
C LEU A 368 6.14 19.34 4.35
N ALA A 369 6.42 20.17 3.33
CA ALA A 369 5.68 21.39 3.04
C ALA A 369 5.57 21.55 1.52
N MET A 370 4.49 22.18 1.04
CA MET A 370 4.20 22.30 -0.40
C MET A 370 5.26 23.06 -1.19
N ASP A 371 6.08 23.85 -0.51
CA ASP A 371 7.06 24.77 -1.06
C ASP A 371 8.50 24.49 -0.60
N ASN A 372 8.82 23.26 -0.19
CA ASN A 372 10.20 22.89 0.16
C ASN A 372 11.14 22.96 -1.05
N TYR A 373 10.63 22.67 -2.25
CA TYR A 373 11.37 22.72 -3.50
C TYR A 373 10.64 23.54 -4.54
N ASP A 374 11.33 24.48 -5.14
CA ASP A 374 10.80 25.38 -6.17
C ASP A 374 11.28 24.98 -7.57
N TYR A 375 10.82 23.80 -8.01
CA TYR A 375 11.13 23.29 -9.36
C TYR A 375 10.58 24.20 -10.46
N GLY A 376 9.48 24.89 -10.17
CA GLY A 376 8.87 25.83 -11.11
C GLY A 376 9.80 26.98 -11.46
N MET A 377 10.42 27.59 -10.46
CA MET A 377 11.42 28.65 -10.67
C MET A 377 12.70 28.11 -11.33
N LEU A 378 13.12 26.89 -10.96
CA LEU A 378 14.34 26.30 -11.53
C LEU A 378 14.22 26.07 -13.04
N TYR A 379 13.03 25.64 -13.52
CA TYR A 379 12.81 25.29 -14.92
C TYR A 379 11.94 26.27 -15.70
N ASP A 380 11.62 27.42 -15.11
CA ASP A 380 10.72 28.43 -15.68
C ASP A 380 9.41 27.82 -16.22
N THR A 381 8.76 27.02 -15.38
CA THR A 381 7.51 26.32 -15.71
C THR A 381 6.59 26.21 -14.49
N THR A 382 5.44 25.54 -14.66
CA THR A 382 4.49 25.29 -13.56
C THR A 382 4.13 23.81 -13.48
N PHE A 383 3.72 23.35 -12.29
CA PHE A 383 3.25 21.99 -12.02
C PHE A 383 1.83 22.05 -11.41
N PRO A 384 0.79 22.39 -12.21
CA PRO A 384 -0.52 22.81 -11.69
C PRO A 384 -1.48 21.68 -11.37
N MET A 385 -1.09 20.39 -11.48
CA MET A 385 -1.99 19.27 -11.22
C MET A 385 -2.51 19.29 -9.79
N ASP A 386 -3.82 19.17 -9.62
CA ASP A 386 -4.44 18.93 -8.32
C ASP A 386 -4.27 17.46 -7.88
N LYS A 387 -4.80 17.09 -6.70
CA LYS A 387 -4.69 15.73 -6.17
C LYS A 387 -5.39 14.69 -7.06
N ALA A 388 -6.56 15.03 -7.65
CA ALA A 388 -7.29 14.13 -8.52
C ALA A 388 -6.54 13.88 -9.84
N ASP A 389 -5.97 14.92 -10.42
CA ASP A 389 -5.15 14.85 -11.63
C ASP A 389 -3.89 14.01 -11.41
N ARG A 390 -3.16 14.28 -10.32
CA ARG A 390 -1.95 13.51 -9.97
C ARG A 390 -2.24 12.01 -9.80
N ILE A 391 -3.33 11.65 -9.11
CA ILE A 391 -3.71 10.24 -8.96
C ILE A 391 -4.08 9.66 -10.32
N SER A 392 -4.90 10.35 -11.12
CA SER A 392 -5.38 9.85 -12.41
C SER A 392 -4.25 9.61 -13.43
N THR A 393 -3.14 10.33 -13.29
CA THR A 393 -1.98 10.27 -14.18
C THR A 393 -0.80 9.47 -13.62
N PHE A 394 -0.99 8.74 -12.51
CA PHE A 394 0.05 7.97 -11.81
C PHE A 394 1.21 8.82 -11.25
N ASP A 395 1.01 10.13 -11.09
CA ASP A 395 2.02 11.01 -10.49
C ASP A 395 2.00 10.94 -8.96
N SER A 396 0.90 10.55 -8.33
CA SER A 396 0.78 10.44 -6.87
C SER A 396 -0.06 9.24 -6.46
N GLY A 397 0.34 8.60 -5.36
CA GLY A 397 -0.33 7.47 -4.75
C GLY A 397 0.08 7.25 -3.30
N SER A 398 -0.45 6.22 -2.66
CA SER A 398 -0.10 5.86 -1.28
C SER A 398 1.19 5.06 -1.25
N THR A 399 2.34 5.71 -1.07
CA THR A 399 3.67 5.10 -1.18
C THR A 399 4.26 4.65 0.15
N HIS A 400 3.83 5.25 1.28
CA HIS A 400 4.46 4.98 2.59
C HIS A 400 3.47 5.11 3.74
N ALA A 401 3.48 4.13 4.63
CA ALA A 401 2.69 4.14 5.85
C ALA A 401 3.52 4.63 7.04
N MET A 402 2.90 5.45 7.88
CA MET A 402 3.47 6.01 9.11
C MET A 402 2.41 6.05 10.21
N THR A 403 2.86 6.29 11.44
CA THR A 403 1.95 6.38 12.59
C THR A 403 1.71 7.84 12.95
N LEU A 404 0.46 8.32 12.80
CA LEU A 404 0.07 9.69 13.14
C LEU A 404 0.03 9.85 14.66
N THR A 405 0.77 10.85 15.20
CA THR A 405 1.06 10.97 16.64
C THR A 405 0.75 12.33 17.25
N ALA A 406 0.70 13.40 16.45
CA ALA A 406 0.42 14.73 16.97
C ALA A 406 -0.23 15.64 15.91
N VAL A 407 -0.91 16.66 16.41
CA VAL A 407 -1.44 17.78 15.65
C VAL A 407 -1.23 19.07 16.41
N ASP A 408 -0.87 20.13 15.72
CA ASP A 408 -0.90 21.48 16.26
C ASP A 408 -2.15 22.21 15.74
N LEU A 409 -2.87 22.83 16.65
CA LEU A 409 -4.14 23.51 16.35
C LEU A 409 -3.98 25.00 16.60
N ASP A 410 -4.59 25.81 15.73
CA ASP A 410 -4.72 27.26 15.95
C ASP A 410 -5.78 27.58 17.03
N ASP A 411 -5.95 28.87 17.32
CA ASP A 411 -6.91 29.37 18.32
C ASP A 411 -8.37 29.03 17.97
N ASN A 412 -8.66 28.72 16.70
CA ASN A 412 -9.99 28.29 16.24
C ASN A 412 -10.13 26.76 16.21
N GLY A 413 -9.10 26.03 16.65
CA GLY A 413 -9.08 24.57 16.67
C GLY A 413 -8.84 23.94 15.28
N GLN A 414 -8.37 24.71 14.30
CA GLN A 414 -8.03 24.21 12.97
C GLN A 414 -6.59 23.68 12.95
N PRO A 415 -6.32 22.58 12.21
CA PRO A 415 -4.98 22.00 12.15
C PRO A 415 -4.04 22.89 11.34
N VAL A 416 -2.86 23.15 11.91
CA VAL A 416 -1.75 23.90 11.27
C VAL A 416 -0.69 22.95 10.73
N LYS A 417 -0.32 21.96 11.52
CA LYS A 417 0.70 20.95 11.18
C LYS A 417 0.46 19.64 11.91
N TRP A 418 1.08 18.58 11.40
CA TRP A 418 0.95 17.22 11.89
C TRP A 418 2.31 16.59 12.10
N LYS A 419 2.37 15.57 12.99
CA LYS A 419 3.57 14.79 13.25
C LYS A 419 3.28 13.31 13.10
N VAL A 420 4.18 12.60 12.42
CA VAL A 420 4.13 11.15 12.26
C VAL A 420 5.41 10.51 12.77
N GLU A 421 5.26 9.38 13.42
CA GLU A 421 6.34 8.45 13.75
C GLU A 421 6.64 7.60 12.51
N ASN A 422 7.90 7.66 12.04
CA ASN A 422 8.36 6.99 10.84
C ASN A 422 9.15 5.70 11.18
N SER A 423 9.46 4.89 10.19
CA SER A 423 10.21 3.63 10.31
C SER A 423 11.57 3.66 9.59
N TRP A 424 12.25 4.81 9.57
CA TRP A 424 13.58 4.97 8.95
C TRP A 424 14.69 5.20 9.98
N GLY A 425 14.46 4.76 11.20
CA GLY A 425 15.41 4.87 12.31
C GLY A 425 15.35 6.19 13.07
N PRO A 426 15.86 6.21 14.31
CA PRO A 426 15.74 7.37 15.19
C PRO A 426 16.60 8.56 14.79
N SER A 427 17.60 8.38 13.94
CA SER A 427 18.47 9.45 13.45
C SER A 427 17.88 10.23 12.28
N TYR A 428 16.76 9.76 11.69
CA TYR A 428 16.15 10.40 10.54
C TYR A 428 15.19 11.52 10.99
N GLY A 429 15.22 12.65 10.29
CA GLY A 429 14.31 13.78 10.53
C GLY A 429 14.35 14.29 11.98
N GLN A 430 13.18 14.43 12.59
CA GLN A 430 13.03 14.91 13.98
C GLN A 430 12.98 13.71 14.94
N ALA A 431 14.14 13.18 15.32
CA ALA A 431 14.27 12.01 16.19
C ALA A 431 13.44 10.81 15.71
N GLY A 432 13.45 10.53 14.40
CA GLY A 432 12.70 9.45 13.76
C GLY A 432 11.27 9.81 13.36
N CYS A 433 10.85 11.06 13.57
CA CYS A 433 9.54 11.57 13.17
C CYS A 433 9.66 12.51 11.96
N LEU A 434 8.56 12.67 11.22
CA LEU A 434 8.38 13.70 10.21
C LEU A 434 7.31 14.68 10.68
N ILE A 435 7.51 15.96 10.32
CA ILE A 435 6.54 17.04 10.54
C ILE A 435 6.04 17.50 9.19
N MET A 436 4.73 17.68 9.05
CA MET A 436 4.11 18.11 7.81
C MET A 436 3.17 19.29 8.04
N THR A 437 3.13 20.25 7.11
CA THR A 437 2.12 21.31 7.11
C THR A 437 0.74 20.74 6.84
N ASN A 438 -0.31 21.44 7.26
CA ASN A 438 -1.69 21.00 6.96
C ASN A 438 -1.98 21.01 5.45
N ASP A 439 -1.40 21.94 4.70
CA ASP A 439 -1.51 21.97 3.24
C ASP A 439 -0.90 20.72 2.61
N TRP A 440 0.28 20.33 3.06
CA TRP A 440 0.91 19.10 2.57
C TRP A 440 0.06 17.87 2.95
N PHE A 441 -0.42 17.79 4.18
CA PHE A 441 -1.30 16.72 4.65
C PHE A 441 -2.54 16.59 3.75
N ASN A 442 -3.23 17.67 3.41
CA ASN A 442 -4.40 17.67 2.55
C ASN A 442 -4.09 17.16 1.14
N ASN A 443 -2.91 17.46 0.61
CA ASN A 443 -2.52 17.13 -0.76
C ASN A 443 -1.97 15.71 -0.92
N PHE A 444 -1.32 15.14 0.10
CA PHE A 444 -0.55 13.90 -0.03
C PHE A 444 -0.89 12.81 0.99
N MET A 445 -1.84 13.05 1.89
CA MET A 445 -2.39 12.02 2.77
C MET A 445 -3.47 11.23 2.02
N PHE A 446 -3.47 9.90 2.15
CA PHE A 446 -4.43 9.02 1.50
C PHE A 446 -5.26 8.20 2.47
N ARG A 447 -4.64 7.48 3.40
CA ARG A 447 -5.30 6.49 4.27
C ARG A 447 -5.19 6.88 5.74
N LEU A 448 -6.31 6.70 6.48
CA LEU A 448 -6.32 6.76 7.94
C LEU A 448 -7.13 5.59 8.48
N VAL A 449 -6.63 4.96 9.55
CA VAL A 449 -7.33 3.89 10.25
C VAL A 449 -7.72 4.40 11.64
N VAL A 450 -9.01 4.46 11.91
CA VAL A 450 -9.59 5.10 13.10
C VAL A 450 -10.37 4.08 13.91
N ASP A 451 -10.20 4.06 15.21
CA ASP A 451 -11.06 3.28 16.11
C ASP A 451 -12.51 3.80 16.02
N LYS A 452 -13.46 2.90 15.87
CA LYS A 452 -14.90 3.20 15.73
C LYS A 452 -15.43 4.10 16.82
N LYS A 453 -14.89 4.04 18.03
CA LYS A 453 -15.32 4.86 19.17
C LYS A 453 -15.13 6.36 18.94
N TYR A 454 -14.25 6.77 17.99
CA TYR A 454 -14.02 8.16 17.60
C TYR A 454 -14.82 8.58 16.36
N CYS A 455 -15.55 7.64 15.76
CA CYS A 455 -16.35 7.90 14.60
C CYS A 455 -17.77 8.31 14.99
N SER A 456 -18.32 9.31 14.28
CA SER A 456 -19.73 9.63 14.41
C SER A 456 -20.60 8.49 13.87
N ASP A 457 -21.87 8.41 14.31
CA ASP A 457 -22.84 7.44 13.78
C ASP A 457 -22.95 7.51 12.26
N ARG A 458 -22.81 8.70 11.66
CA ARG A 458 -22.82 8.90 10.21
C ARG A 458 -21.67 8.16 9.55
N VAL A 459 -20.44 8.26 10.10
CA VAL A 459 -19.23 7.59 9.58
C VAL A 459 -19.38 6.08 9.73
N VAL A 460 -19.79 5.59 10.92
CA VAL A 460 -19.98 4.15 11.15
C VAL A 460 -21.02 3.56 10.21
N LYS A 461 -22.17 4.22 10.04
CA LYS A 461 -23.24 3.78 9.13
C LYS A 461 -22.79 3.82 7.66
N ALA A 462 -22.04 4.85 7.26
CA ALA A 462 -21.53 4.95 5.90
C ALA A 462 -20.49 3.86 5.60
N ALA A 463 -19.61 3.51 6.55
CA ALA A 463 -18.61 2.45 6.40
C ALA A 463 -19.22 1.03 6.30
N GLN A 464 -20.47 0.85 6.72
CA GLN A 464 -21.21 -0.43 6.63
C GLN A 464 -21.96 -0.62 5.31
N GLN A 465 -21.95 0.36 4.41
CA GLN A 465 -22.58 0.23 3.09
C GLN A 465 -21.94 -0.91 2.29
N LYS A 466 -22.73 -1.49 1.37
CA LYS A 466 -22.17 -2.41 0.38
C LYS A 466 -21.10 -1.68 -0.45
N PRO A 467 -19.89 -2.20 -0.52
CA PRO A 467 -18.82 -1.51 -1.21
C PRO A 467 -19.01 -1.50 -2.72
N LEU A 468 -18.51 -0.45 -3.36
CA LEU A 468 -18.28 -0.40 -4.79
C LEU A 468 -16.90 -1.02 -5.05
N MET A 469 -16.84 -2.00 -5.97
CA MET A 469 -15.59 -2.66 -6.30
C MET A 469 -14.69 -1.76 -7.15
N VAL A 470 -13.41 -1.76 -6.81
CA VAL A 470 -12.34 -1.07 -7.54
C VAL A 470 -11.37 -2.12 -8.05
N MET A 471 -10.91 -1.96 -9.27
CA MET A 471 -9.96 -2.88 -9.88
C MET A 471 -8.56 -2.69 -9.26
N PRO A 472 -7.76 -3.76 -9.16
CA PRO A 472 -6.41 -3.68 -8.57
C PRO A 472 -5.42 -2.85 -9.40
N GLU A 473 -5.72 -2.63 -10.69
CA GLU A 473 -4.92 -1.80 -11.60
C GLU A 473 -5.23 -0.30 -11.48
N ASP A 474 -6.13 0.11 -10.58
CA ASP A 474 -6.41 1.53 -10.37
C ASP A 474 -5.12 2.28 -9.98
N PRO A 475 -4.87 3.48 -10.53
CA PRO A 475 -3.64 4.23 -10.28
C PRO A 475 -3.30 4.45 -8.80
N LEU A 476 -4.33 4.57 -7.94
CA LEU A 476 -4.13 4.80 -6.50
C LEU A 476 -3.58 3.57 -5.75
N PHE A 477 -3.76 2.37 -6.29
CA PHE A 477 -3.43 1.10 -5.63
C PHE A 477 -2.28 0.35 -6.32
N GLN A 478 -1.63 0.96 -7.29
CA GLN A 478 -0.42 0.38 -7.87
C GLN A 478 0.71 0.51 -6.87
N GLU A 479 1.36 -0.61 -6.57
CA GLU A 479 2.57 -0.61 -5.76
C GLU A 479 3.68 0.14 -6.51
N ASP A 480 4.49 0.89 -5.78
CA ASP A 480 5.66 1.57 -6.33
C ASP A 480 6.59 0.56 -7.02
N LYS A 481 6.98 0.89 -8.26
CA LYS A 481 7.93 0.12 -9.06
C LYS A 481 9.35 0.40 -8.64
#